data_09ae51143ea46730e4181bfd6e9edc97
#
_entry.id   09ae51143ea46730e4181bfd6e9edc97
#
_cell.length_a   1.000
_cell.length_b   1.000
_cell.length_c   1.000
_cell.angle_alpha   90.00
_cell.angle_beta   90.00
_cell.angle_gamma   90.00
#
_symmetry.space_group_name_H-M   'P 1'
#
loop_
_entity.id
_entity.type
_entity.pdbx_description
1 polymer ?
#
loop_
_entity_poly.entity_id
_entity_poly.type
_entity_poly.pdbx_seq_one_letter_code
_entity_poly.pdbx_strand_id
1 'polypeptide(L)'
;MPAYEFEMRHRGSGEKLGHINLRIGNMDKIVKYGGHLGYDVYPEHRGHHYAARSCQLLFPFAMSHGMSTLWVTCNPDNIASRRTCEIAGGTFIEIVDLPEDNDQYQEGERQKCRYRFEL
;
A
#
# COMPACT_ATOMS: atom_id res chain seq x y z
N MET A 1 -2.26 17.53 -1.04
CA MET A 1 -3.03 16.29 -1.23
C MET A 1 -3.27 15.65 0.13
N PRO A 2 -4.50 15.28 0.45
CA PRO A 2 -4.78 14.65 1.73
C PRO A 2 -4.10 13.28 1.87
N ALA A 3 -3.48 13.07 3.01
CA ALA A 3 -2.92 11.79 3.39
C ALA A 3 -3.31 11.51 4.84
N TYR A 4 -3.66 10.27 5.11
CA TYR A 4 -4.08 9.83 6.44
C TYR A 4 -3.16 8.74 6.92
N GLU A 5 -2.74 8.82 8.18
CA GLU A 5 -1.93 7.79 8.80
C GLU A 5 -2.72 7.13 9.92
N PHE A 6 -2.62 5.80 9.98
CA PHE A 6 -3.32 4.98 10.95
C PHE A 6 -2.34 4.02 11.62
N GLU A 7 -2.65 3.66 12.86
CA GLU A 7 -1.95 2.59 13.54
C GLU A 7 -2.73 1.29 13.37
N MET A 8 -2.02 0.20 13.09
CA MET A 8 -2.60 -1.13 13.15
C MET A 8 -2.55 -1.59 14.60
N ARG A 9 -3.69 -1.93 15.20
CA ARG A 9 -3.76 -2.41 16.57
C ARG A 9 -4.48 -3.74 16.67
N HIS A 10 -4.01 -4.59 17.55
CA HIS A 10 -4.69 -5.86 17.83
C HIS A 10 -6.02 -5.57 18.53
N ARG A 11 -7.09 -6.16 18.00
CA ARG A 11 -8.45 -5.89 18.48
C ARG A 11 -8.67 -6.24 19.96
N GLY A 12 -8.09 -7.36 20.42
CA GLY A 12 -8.27 -7.82 21.79
C GLY A 12 -7.40 -7.10 22.78
N SER A 13 -6.09 -6.99 22.51
CA SER A 13 -5.10 -6.45 23.45
C SER A 13 -4.85 -4.96 23.29
N GLY A 14 -5.19 -4.37 22.13
CA GLY A 14 -4.83 -3.00 21.78
C GLY A 14 -3.37 -2.81 21.43
N GLU A 15 -2.60 -3.89 21.35
CA GLU A 15 -1.18 -3.83 21.03
C GLU A 15 -0.96 -3.27 19.63
N LYS A 16 0.02 -2.38 19.50
CA LYS A 16 0.37 -1.78 18.22
C LYS A 16 1.15 -2.78 17.36
N LEU A 17 0.63 -3.03 16.16
CA LEU A 17 1.18 -4.03 15.23
C LEU A 17 2.00 -3.42 14.10
N GLY A 18 1.74 -2.16 13.78
CA GLY A 18 2.39 -1.46 12.68
C GLY A 18 1.64 -0.21 12.29
N HIS A 19 1.91 0.25 11.08
CA HIS A 19 1.32 1.46 10.50
C HIS A 19 0.75 1.20 9.13
N ILE A 20 -0.26 2.00 8.75
CA ILE A 20 -0.77 2.04 7.38
C ILE A 20 -1.15 3.49 7.07
N ASN A 21 -0.85 3.93 5.86
CA ASN A 21 -1.25 5.24 5.39
C ASN A 21 -2.05 5.15 4.10
N LEU A 22 -2.90 6.15 3.89
CA LEU A 22 -3.72 6.27 2.69
C LEU A 22 -3.55 7.67 2.13
N ARG A 23 -3.19 7.75 0.84
CA ARG A 23 -3.11 9.01 0.10
C ARG A 23 -4.33 9.13 -0.79
N ILE A 24 -4.97 10.29 -0.75
CA ILE A 24 -6.18 10.56 -1.53
C ILE A 24 -5.79 11.37 -2.75
N GLY A 25 -6.25 10.97 -3.93
CA GLY A 25 -6.06 11.71 -5.17
C GLY A 25 -5.54 10.83 -6.30
N ASN A 26 -5.41 11.44 -7.49
CA ASN A 26 -5.05 10.74 -8.72
C ASN A 26 -3.84 11.37 -9.42
N MET A 27 -2.92 11.95 -8.66
CA MET A 27 -1.66 12.45 -9.24
C MET A 27 -0.84 11.29 -9.79
N ASP A 28 -0.22 11.50 -10.96
CA ASP A 28 0.56 10.46 -11.64
C ASP A 28 1.61 9.82 -10.75
N LYS A 29 2.30 10.59 -9.93
CA LYS A 29 3.32 10.07 -9.00
C LYS A 29 2.74 9.03 -8.04
N ILE A 30 1.51 9.23 -7.57
CA ILE A 30 0.85 8.31 -6.65
C ILE A 30 0.30 7.11 -7.39
N VAL A 31 -0.42 7.35 -8.48
CA VAL A 31 -1.04 6.27 -9.27
C VAL A 31 0.01 5.33 -9.84
N LYS A 32 1.12 5.89 -10.34
CA LYS A 32 2.14 5.11 -11.06
C LYS A 32 3.25 4.54 -10.18
N TYR A 33 3.74 5.32 -9.21
CA TYR A 33 4.99 4.99 -8.53
C TYR A 33 4.89 4.85 -7.01
N GLY A 34 4.18 5.74 -6.35
CA GLY A 34 4.09 5.75 -4.90
C GLY A 34 2.99 4.86 -4.34
N GLY A 35 1.90 4.71 -5.08
CA GLY A 35 0.70 4.02 -4.62
C GLY A 35 -0.13 4.86 -3.64
N HIS A 36 -1.38 4.46 -3.46
CA HIS A 36 -2.30 5.10 -2.51
C HIS A 36 -2.14 4.57 -1.09
N LEU A 37 -1.74 3.32 -0.93
CA LEU A 37 -1.57 2.68 0.37
C LEU A 37 -0.10 2.36 0.60
N GLY A 38 0.39 2.68 1.80
CA GLY A 38 1.67 2.24 2.30
C GLY A 38 1.47 1.59 3.66
N TYR A 39 2.21 0.53 3.95
CA TYR A 39 2.04 -0.20 5.21
C TYR A 39 3.36 -0.79 5.68
N ASP A 40 3.47 -0.95 6.99
CA ASP A 40 4.59 -1.63 7.64
C ASP A 40 4.07 -2.35 8.89
N VAL A 41 4.33 -3.64 8.98
CA VAL A 41 4.01 -4.46 10.15
C VAL A 41 5.32 -4.73 10.87
N TYR A 42 5.35 -4.51 12.19
CA TYR A 42 6.53 -4.76 12.99
C TYR A 42 6.97 -6.22 12.86
N PRO A 43 8.28 -6.51 12.81
CA PRO A 43 8.78 -7.87 12.56
C PRO A 43 8.17 -8.95 13.43
N GLU A 44 7.95 -8.67 14.73
CA GLU A 44 7.39 -9.61 15.68
C GLU A 44 5.91 -9.95 15.45
N HIS A 45 5.23 -9.17 14.58
CA HIS A 45 3.81 -9.36 14.28
C HIS A 45 3.55 -9.83 12.85
N ARG A 46 4.58 -10.11 12.07
CA ARG A 46 4.45 -10.58 10.70
C ARG A 46 3.95 -12.02 10.63
N GLY A 47 3.36 -12.39 9.47
CA GLY A 47 2.86 -13.74 9.25
C GLY A 47 1.40 -13.95 9.58
N HIS A 48 0.65 -12.90 9.93
CA HIS A 48 -0.77 -12.98 10.32
C HIS A 48 -1.71 -12.25 9.35
N HIS A 49 -1.21 -11.77 8.22
CA HIS A 49 -1.96 -11.01 7.22
C HIS A 49 -2.56 -9.69 7.75
N TYR A 50 -1.95 -9.09 8.75
CA TYR A 50 -2.44 -7.82 9.31
C TYR A 50 -2.44 -6.69 8.29
N ALA A 51 -1.43 -6.61 7.43
CA ALA A 51 -1.37 -5.57 6.40
C ALA A 51 -2.51 -5.73 5.41
N ALA A 52 -2.79 -6.96 4.94
CA ALA A 52 -3.89 -7.22 4.00
C ALA A 52 -5.25 -6.87 4.61
N ARG A 53 -5.48 -7.24 5.86
CA ARG A 53 -6.71 -6.90 6.59
C ARG A 53 -6.86 -5.40 6.77
N SER A 54 -5.77 -4.72 7.10
CA SER A 54 -5.78 -3.26 7.28
C SER A 54 -6.10 -2.54 5.99
N CYS A 55 -5.56 -3.00 4.86
CA CYS A 55 -5.91 -2.46 3.54
C CYS A 55 -7.42 -2.58 3.31
N GLN A 56 -7.99 -3.75 3.55
CA GLN A 56 -9.42 -4.00 3.34
C GLN A 56 -10.28 -3.12 4.24
N LEU A 57 -9.87 -2.89 5.48
CA LEU A 57 -10.59 -2.02 6.40
C LEU A 57 -10.62 -0.56 5.94
N LEU A 58 -9.62 -0.13 5.17
CA LEU A 58 -9.56 1.24 4.66
C LEU A 58 -10.34 1.44 3.35
N PHE A 59 -10.77 0.38 2.67
CA PHE A 59 -11.51 0.52 1.42
C PHE A 59 -12.78 1.38 1.56
N PRO A 60 -13.66 1.15 2.55
CA PRO A 60 -14.83 2.02 2.73
C PRO A 60 -14.45 3.47 3.01
N PHE A 61 -13.38 3.71 3.75
CA PHE A 61 -12.89 5.04 4.03
C PHE A 61 -12.44 5.75 2.74
N ALA A 62 -11.69 5.04 1.88
CA ALA A 62 -11.28 5.57 0.59
C ALA A 62 -12.49 5.87 -0.30
N MET A 63 -13.49 4.99 -0.31
CA MET A 63 -14.73 5.19 -1.06
C MET A 63 -15.47 6.44 -0.59
N SER A 64 -15.46 6.72 0.71
CA SER A 64 -16.09 7.92 1.27
C SER A 64 -15.43 9.21 0.78
N HIS A 65 -14.20 9.12 0.29
CA HIS A 65 -13.48 10.23 -0.34
C HIS A 65 -13.62 10.26 -1.87
N GLY A 66 -14.55 9.48 -2.41
CA GLY A 66 -14.84 9.47 -3.84
C GLY A 66 -13.93 8.58 -4.67
N MET A 67 -13.11 7.74 -4.05
CA MET A 67 -12.22 6.85 -4.77
C MET A 67 -12.93 5.55 -5.16
N SER A 68 -12.73 5.12 -6.41
CA SER A 68 -13.27 3.85 -6.93
C SER A 68 -12.16 2.84 -7.21
N THR A 69 -10.92 3.28 -7.25
CA THR A 69 -9.75 2.45 -7.53
C THR A 69 -8.61 2.88 -6.63
N LEU A 70 -7.88 1.92 -6.08
CA LEU A 70 -6.63 2.16 -5.35
C LEU A 70 -5.49 1.45 -6.03
N TRP A 71 -4.31 2.07 -5.96
CA TRP A 71 -3.06 1.48 -6.43
C TRP A 71 -2.13 1.23 -5.24
N VAL A 72 -1.51 0.08 -5.24
CA VAL A 72 -0.43 -0.25 -4.30
C VAL A 72 0.79 -0.64 -5.13
N THR A 73 1.93 -0.09 -4.77
CA THR A 73 3.19 -0.39 -5.43
C THR A 73 4.20 -0.95 -4.44
N CYS A 74 5.06 -1.81 -4.93
CA CYS A 74 6.14 -2.37 -4.11
C CYS A 74 7.31 -2.77 -5.01
N ASN A 75 8.47 -2.97 -4.41
CA ASN A 75 9.63 -3.46 -5.15
C ASN A 75 9.37 -4.90 -5.63
N PRO A 76 9.83 -5.26 -6.85
CA PRO A 76 9.58 -6.60 -7.39
C PRO A 76 10.12 -7.73 -6.52
N ASP A 77 11.17 -7.51 -5.77
CA ASP A 77 11.76 -8.50 -4.87
C ASP A 77 11.13 -8.53 -3.47
N ASN A 78 10.21 -7.61 -3.19
CA ASN A 78 9.49 -7.59 -1.92
C ASN A 78 8.32 -8.58 -1.97
N ILE A 79 8.63 -9.85 -1.80
CA ILE A 79 7.65 -10.93 -1.91
C ILE A 79 6.53 -10.78 -0.87
N ALA A 80 6.86 -10.37 0.35
CA ALA A 80 5.86 -10.17 1.41
C ALA A 80 4.81 -9.14 1.02
N SER A 81 5.21 -8.01 0.45
CA SER A 81 4.28 -6.97 0.01
C SER A 81 3.45 -7.41 -1.21
N ARG A 82 4.07 -8.11 -2.16
CA ARG A 82 3.35 -8.66 -3.31
C ARG A 82 2.26 -9.62 -2.87
N ARG A 83 2.60 -10.50 -1.91
CA ARG A 83 1.63 -11.45 -1.37
C ARG A 83 0.51 -10.74 -0.59
N THR A 84 0.83 -9.70 0.15
CA THR A 84 -0.16 -8.87 0.84
C THR A 84 -1.17 -8.30 -0.14
N CYS A 85 -0.72 -7.75 -1.28
CA CYS A 85 -1.60 -7.23 -2.32
C CYS A 85 -2.53 -8.32 -2.86
N GLU A 86 -2.00 -9.50 -3.13
CA GLU A 86 -2.80 -10.62 -3.64
C GLU A 86 -3.86 -11.05 -2.63
N ILE A 87 -3.50 -11.21 -1.36
CA ILE A 87 -4.42 -11.61 -0.29
C ILE A 87 -5.50 -10.57 -0.08
N ALA A 88 -5.16 -9.28 -0.17
CA ALA A 88 -6.13 -8.20 -0.02
C ALA A 88 -7.09 -8.07 -1.22
N GLY A 89 -6.86 -8.78 -2.30
CA GLY A 89 -7.73 -8.78 -3.47
C GLY A 89 -7.26 -7.90 -4.63
N GLY A 90 -6.00 -7.48 -4.60
CA GLY A 90 -5.43 -6.69 -5.68
C GLY A 90 -5.09 -7.52 -6.91
N THR A 91 -5.13 -6.87 -8.06
CA THR A 91 -4.75 -7.46 -9.34
C THR A 91 -3.38 -6.91 -9.76
N PHE A 92 -2.43 -7.81 -10.02
CA PHE A 92 -1.15 -7.40 -10.58
C PHE A 92 -1.34 -6.87 -11.99
N ILE A 93 -0.84 -5.68 -12.26
CA ILE A 93 -0.99 -5.03 -13.57
C ILE A 93 0.32 -5.07 -14.36
N GLU A 94 1.41 -4.57 -13.79
CA GLU A 94 2.67 -4.44 -14.50
C GLU A 94 3.82 -4.12 -13.55
N ILE A 95 5.03 -4.22 -14.07
CA ILE A 95 6.24 -3.68 -13.45
C ILE A 95 6.63 -2.45 -14.26
N VAL A 96 6.87 -1.33 -13.60
CA VAL A 96 7.30 -0.09 -14.24
C VAL A 96 8.69 0.32 -13.75
N ASP A 97 9.45 0.98 -14.63
CA ASP A 97 10.72 1.57 -14.26
C ASP A 97 10.48 2.93 -13.60
N LEU A 98 11.25 3.23 -12.57
CA LEU A 98 11.20 4.53 -11.92
C LEU A 98 11.98 5.55 -12.75
N PRO A 99 11.45 6.77 -12.96
CA PRO A 99 12.21 7.85 -13.56
C PRO A 99 13.39 8.27 -12.68
N GLU A 100 14.49 8.72 -13.28
CA GLU A 100 15.68 9.13 -12.55
C GLU A 100 15.43 10.28 -11.56
N ASP A 101 14.46 11.13 -11.85
CA ASP A 101 14.08 12.26 -10.99
C ASP A 101 13.08 11.88 -9.89
N ASN A 102 12.68 10.62 -9.82
CA ASN A 102 11.78 10.13 -8.77
C ASN A 102 12.55 9.95 -7.46
N ASP A 103 11.93 10.31 -6.33
CA ASP A 103 12.56 10.21 -5.01
C ASP A 103 13.00 8.79 -4.68
N GLN A 104 12.21 7.79 -5.04
CA GLN A 104 12.53 6.39 -4.79
C GLN A 104 13.74 5.92 -5.63
N TYR A 105 13.89 6.46 -6.85
CA TYR A 105 15.06 6.19 -7.66
C TYR A 105 16.31 6.76 -6.99
N GLN A 106 16.22 7.96 -6.44
CA GLN A 106 17.32 8.59 -5.71
C GLN A 106 17.72 7.78 -4.47
N GLU A 107 16.80 7.04 -3.87
CA GLU A 107 17.04 6.17 -2.73
C GLU A 107 17.58 4.78 -3.13
N GLY A 108 17.78 4.52 -4.41
CA GLY A 108 18.36 3.28 -4.91
C GLY A 108 17.35 2.30 -5.52
N GLU A 109 16.07 2.60 -5.52
CA GLU A 109 15.08 1.74 -6.13
C GLU A 109 15.03 1.98 -7.64
N ARG A 110 14.67 0.97 -8.42
CA ARG A 110 14.65 1.05 -9.88
C ARG A 110 13.33 0.70 -10.52
N GLN A 111 12.56 -0.19 -9.92
CA GLN A 111 11.31 -0.69 -10.48
C GLN A 111 10.23 -0.80 -9.41
N LYS A 112 8.96 -0.77 -9.85
CA LYS A 112 7.80 -1.00 -8.98
C LYS A 112 6.85 -1.98 -9.66
N CYS A 113 6.36 -2.95 -8.87
CA CYS A 113 5.16 -3.72 -9.20
C CYS A 113 3.94 -2.87 -8.90
N ARG A 114 2.98 -2.87 -9.80
CA ARG A 114 1.73 -2.11 -9.64
C ARG A 114 0.56 -3.07 -9.47
N TYR A 115 -0.16 -2.93 -8.37
CA TYR A 115 -1.37 -3.69 -8.07
C TYR A 115 -2.56 -2.74 -8.01
N ARG A 116 -3.66 -3.12 -8.66
CA ARG A 116 -4.89 -2.35 -8.70
C ARG A 116 -5.97 -3.02 -7.86
N PHE A 117 -6.68 -2.21 -7.09
CA PHE A 117 -7.82 -2.63 -6.29
C PHE A 117 -9.05 -1.89 -6.78
N GLU A 118 -10.07 -2.64 -7.20
CA GLU A 118 -11.38 -2.09 -7.52
C GLU A 118 -12.22 -2.05 -6.24
N LEU A 119 -12.72 -0.87 -5.88
CA LEU A 119 -13.46 -0.67 -4.64
C LEU A 119 -14.96 -0.87 -4.79
#